data_3ce71fdfd02d44d22e8f3c7f3159b609
#
_entry.id   3ce71fdfd02d44d22e8f3c7f3159b609
#
_cell.length_a   1.000
_cell.length_b   1.000
_cell.length_c   1.000
_cell.angle_alpha   90.00
_cell.angle_beta   90.00
_cell.angle_gamma   90.00
#
_symmetry.space_group_name_H-M   'P 1'
#
loop_
_entity.id
_entity.type
_entity.pdbx_description
1 polymer ?
#
loop_
_entity_poly.entity_id
_entity_poly.type
_entity_poly.pdbx_seq_one_letter_code
_entity_poly.pdbx_strand_id
1 'polypeptide(L)'
;MVGHRGAAGSAPENTLAALDAAIGEGAEALEFDVRLAADGVPVLMHDPLVDRTTDRSGPVRERTSEELAAADAGYRFSPDGAASFPWRGRGGGVPTLREVLERYPFTPFLLELKTVEAAEPVRRLLVELGAEDRTIVASFLERALLPFREGAIPTAASRRRIAVLWLRSRLGLPAPRIPDRVYAVPDRYRDRLHVPTVRFIEAARRAGYPVHVWTVDDPARAALLWGRGACGMITNYPARLLAERNRVFPTEAG
;
A
#
# COMPACT_ATOMS: atom_id res chain seq x y z
N MET A 1 10.43 -5.57 1.96
CA MET A 1 9.57 -5.75 0.78
C MET A 1 8.13 -5.60 1.19
N VAL A 2 7.32 -4.82 0.43
CA VAL A 2 5.91 -4.58 0.74
C VAL A 2 5.06 -5.07 -0.44
N GLY A 3 4.09 -5.95 -0.17
CA GLY A 3 3.16 -6.43 -1.18
C GLY A 3 2.10 -5.38 -1.48
N HIS A 4 2.05 -4.85 -2.72
CA HIS A 4 1.10 -3.82 -3.19
C HIS A 4 -0.28 -4.43 -3.42
N ARG A 5 -1.24 -4.07 -2.59
CA ARG A 5 -2.58 -4.69 -2.54
C ARG A 5 -2.48 -6.21 -2.38
N GLY A 6 -1.45 -6.67 -1.65
CA GLY A 6 -0.96 -8.03 -1.65
C GLY A 6 0.04 -8.31 -2.78
N ALA A 7 0.05 -9.52 -3.33
CA ALA A 7 0.79 -9.86 -4.56
C ALA A 7 -0.13 -9.66 -5.78
N ALA A 8 -0.47 -8.41 -6.10
CA ALA A 8 -1.48 -8.08 -7.11
C ALA A 8 -1.10 -8.50 -8.55
N GLY A 9 0.15 -8.89 -8.78
CA GLY A 9 0.57 -9.49 -10.05
C GLY A 9 0.28 -10.99 -10.16
N SER A 10 0.10 -11.68 -9.03
CA SER A 10 -0.11 -13.14 -8.94
C SER A 10 -1.54 -13.51 -8.54
N ALA A 11 -2.24 -12.63 -7.82
CA ALA A 11 -3.58 -12.85 -7.30
C ALA A 11 -4.42 -11.55 -7.33
N PRO A 12 -5.77 -11.63 -7.23
CA PRO A 12 -6.65 -10.46 -7.31
C PRO A 12 -6.34 -9.44 -6.22
N GLU A 13 -6.08 -8.18 -6.61
CA GLU A 13 -5.73 -7.08 -5.70
C GLU A 13 -6.72 -6.90 -4.55
N ASN A 14 -6.24 -6.49 -3.37
CA ASN A 14 -7.06 -6.20 -2.19
C ASN A 14 -7.97 -7.37 -1.73
N THR A 15 -7.56 -8.61 -1.98
CA THR A 15 -8.23 -9.84 -1.49
C THR A 15 -7.35 -10.57 -0.49
N LEU A 16 -7.95 -11.40 0.36
CA LEU A 16 -7.18 -12.28 1.26
C LEU A 16 -6.23 -13.19 0.47
N ALA A 17 -6.64 -13.66 -0.72
CA ALA A 17 -5.81 -14.47 -1.60
C ALA A 17 -4.53 -13.75 -2.03
N ALA A 18 -4.62 -12.45 -2.38
CA ALA A 18 -3.44 -11.66 -2.74
C ALA A 18 -2.55 -11.36 -1.54
N LEU A 19 -3.15 -11.14 -0.36
CA LEU A 19 -2.40 -10.91 0.88
C LEU A 19 -1.67 -12.18 1.32
N ASP A 20 -2.32 -13.34 1.27
CA ASP A 20 -1.70 -14.65 1.54
C ASP A 20 -0.56 -14.93 0.55
N ALA A 21 -0.78 -14.68 -0.74
CA ALA A 21 0.25 -14.83 -1.76
C ALA A 21 1.46 -13.94 -1.48
N ALA A 22 1.26 -12.68 -1.10
CA ALA A 22 2.35 -11.76 -0.77
C ALA A 22 3.21 -12.26 0.40
N ILE A 23 2.58 -12.76 1.47
CA ILE A 23 3.31 -13.37 2.60
C ILE A 23 4.06 -14.63 2.14
N GLY A 24 3.40 -15.50 1.37
CA GLY A 24 4.03 -16.70 0.79
C GLY A 24 5.20 -16.39 -0.14
N GLU A 25 5.15 -15.25 -0.84
CA GLU A 25 6.22 -14.72 -1.69
C GLU A 25 7.32 -13.98 -0.91
N GLY A 26 7.24 -13.92 0.44
CA GLY A 26 8.25 -13.34 1.32
C GLY A 26 8.12 -11.81 1.50
N ALA A 27 6.94 -11.23 1.30
CA ALA A 27 6.70 -9.84 1.68
C ALA A 27 6.82 -9.69 3.21
N GLU A 28 7.51 -8.65 3.65
CA GLU A 28 7.73 -8.31 5.06
C GLU A 28 6.63 -7.40 5.62
N ALA A 29 5.85 -6.80 4.73
CA ALA A 29 4.70 -5.97 5.04
C ALA A 29 3.69 -6.03 3.91
N LEU A 30 2.44 -5.69 4.22
CA LEU A 30 1.35 -5.63 3.25
C LEU A 30 0.89 -4.18 3.07
N GLU A 31 0.64 -3.80 1.82
CA GLU A 31 -0.04 -2.55 1.50
C GLU A 31 -1.43 -2.87 0.94
N PHE A 32 -2.42 -2.07 1.31
CA PHE A 32 -3.78 -2.20 0.80
C PHE A 32 -4.58 -0.91 0.95
N ASP A 33 -5.66 -0.81 0.16
CA ASP A 33 -6.53 0.35 0.05
C ASP A 33 -7.81 0.16 0.84
N VAL A 34 -8.27 1.19 1.57
CA VAL A 34 -9.48 1.11 2.38
C VAL A 34 -10.51 2.15 1.99
N ARG A 35 -11.77 1.68 1.84
CA ARG A 35 -12.99 2.47 1.69
C ARG A 35 -14.02 2.08 2.73
N LEU A 36 -15.13 2.84 2.79
CA LEU A 36 -16.30 2.45 3.58
C LEU A 36 -17.38 1.81 2.70
N ALA A 37 -17.95 0.73 3.18
CA ALA A 37 -19.20 0.17 2.71
C ALA A 37 -20.40 1.02 3.17
N ALA A 38 -21.62 0.74 2.67
CA ALA A 38 -22.84 1.47 3.00
C ALA A 38 -23.19 1.42 4.49
N ASP A 39 -22.85 0.32 5.16
CA ASP A 39 -23.05 0.08 6.60
C ASP A 39 -21.93 0.69 7.48
N GLY A 40 -21.01 1.45 6.89
CA GLY A 40 -19.91 2.11 7.59
C GLY A 40 -18.73 1.18 7.95
N VAL A 41 -18.74 -0.06 7.46
CA VAL A 41 -17.66 -1.03 7.67
C VAL A 41 -16.48 -0.71 6.73
N PRO A 42 -15.23 -0.61 7.24
CA PRO A 42 -14.04 -0.48 6.40
C PRO A 42 -13.78 -1.78 5.61
N VAL A 43 -13.66 -1.65 4.28
CA VAL A 43 -13.43 -2.77 3.34
C VAL A 43 -12.22 -2.48 2.45
N LEU A 44 -11.59 -3.53 1.92
CA LEU A 44 -10.42 -3.38 1.04
C LEU A 44 -10.86 -3.14 -0.41
N MET A 45 -10.71 -1.91 -0.89
CA MET A 45 -11.02 -1.58 -2.29
C MET A 45 -10.27 -0.31 -2.74
N HIS A 46 -9.63 -0.38 -3.91
CA HIS A 46 -8.94 0.78 -4.49
C HIS A 46 -9.93 1.78 -5.11
N ASP A 47 -10.77 1.31 -6.02
CA ASP A 47 -11.65 2.18 -6.81
C ASP A 47 -12.92 2.57 -6.05
N PRO A 48 -13.57 3.67 -6.41
CA PRO A 48 -14.88 4.01 -5.84
C PRO A 48 -16.00 3.09 -6.33
N LEU A 49 -15.78 2.38 -7.43
CA LEU A 49 -16.71 1.43 -8.04
C LEU A 49 -16.13 0.01 -7.94
N VAL A 50 -16.99 -0.99 -7.81
CA VAL A 50 -16.60 -2.41 -7.76
C VAL A 50 -16.35 -3.03 -9.15
N ASP A 51 -16.68 -2.32 -10.21
CA ASP A 51 -16.79 -2.80 -11.61
C ASP A 51 -15.48 -3.37 -12.16
N ARG A 52 -14.31 -2.79 -11.80
CA ARG A 52 -13.03 -3.18 -12.38
C ARG A 52 -12.50 -4.52 -11.88
N THR A 53 -12.82 -4.89 -10.65
CA THR A 53 -12.25 -6.07 -10.00
C THR A 53 -13.25 -7.17 -9.74
N THR A 54 -14.56 -6.87 -9.65
CA THR A 54 -15.57 -7.83 -9.26
C THR A 54 -16.53 -8.20 -10.41
N ASP A 55 -17.43 -9.15 -10.15
CA ASP A 55 -18.59 -9.51 -10.99
C ASP A 55 -19.78 -8.56 -10.81
N ARG A 56 -19.67 -7.56 -9.92
CA ARG A 56 -20.71 -6.58 -9.60
C ARG A 56 -20.43 -5.24 -10.24
N SER A 57 -21.42 -4.33 -10.19
CA SER A 57 -21.31 -2.96 -10.71
C SER A 57 -21.83 -1.94 -9.71
N GLY A 58 -21.31 -0.73 -9.76
CA GLY A 58 -21.74 0.42 -8.97
C GLY A 58 -20.84 0.79 -7.81
N PRO A 59 -21.22 1.82 -7.03
CA PRO A 59 -20.37 2.38 -5.99
C PRO A 59 -20.21 1.47 -4.77
N VAL A 60 -18.99 1.37 -4.24
CA VAL A 60 -18.69 0.67 -2.97
C VAL A 60 -19.57 1.19 -1.83
N ARG A 61 -19.73 2.52 -1.73
CA ARG A 61 -20.51 3.21 -0.68
C ARG A 61 -22.01 2.92 -0.69
N GLU A 62 -22.54 2.28 -1.74
CA GLU A 62 -23.95 1.93 -1.89
C GLU A 62 -24.20 0.45 -1.64
N ARG A 63 -23.15 -0.32 -1.27
CA ARG A 63 -23.23 -1.75 -0.95
C ARG A 63 -22.82 -1.99 0.49
N THR A 64 -23.52 -2.91 1.16
CA THR A 64 -23.13 -3.35 2.50
C THR A 64 -21.85 -4.18 2.45
N SER A 65 -21.17 -4.32 3.58
CA SER A 65 -19.99 -5.19 3.69
C SER A 65 -20.32 -6.65 3.37
N GLU A 66 -21.52 -7.12 3.71
CA GLU A 66 -22.01 -8.46 3.37
C GLU A 66 -22.18 -8.64 1.86
N GLU A 67 -22.80 -7.66 1.16
CA GLU A 67 -22.94 -7.69 -0.30
C GLU A 67 -21.57 -7.66 -1.02
N LEU A 68 -20.59 -6.94 -0.45
CA LEU A 68 -19.22 -6.87 -0.97
C LEU A 68 -18.47 -8.18 -0.72
N ALA A 69 -18.66 -8.81 0.43
CA ALA A 69 -18.11 -10.13 0.75
C ALA A 69 -18.67 -11.25 -0.15
N ALA A 70 -19.93 -11.09 -0.62
CA ALA A 70 -20.56 -12.02 -1.55
C ALA A 70 -20.21 -11.77 -3.04
N ALA A 71 -19.47 -10.70 -3.36
CA ALA A 71 -19.02 -10.45 -4.72
C ALA A 71 -17.79 -11.33 -5.07
N ASP A 72 -17.64 -11.71 -6.34
CA ASP A 72 -16.43 -12.39 -6.81
C ASP A 72 -15.33 -11.35 -7.12
N ALA A 73 -14.44 -11.10 -6.17
CA ALA A 73 -13.34 -10.14 -6.33
C ALA A 73 -12.20 -10.66 -7.23
N GLY A 74 -12.25 -11.93 -7.64
CA GLY A 74 -11.34 -12.52 -8.63
C GLY A 74 -11.85 -12.48 -10.06
N TYR A 75 -13.09 -12.03 -10.28
CA TYR A 75 -13.81 -12.17 -11.56
C TYR A 75 -13.09 -11.54 -12.76
N ARG A 76 -12.44 -10.38 -12.56
CA ARG A 76 -11.74 -9.61 -13.60
C ARG A 76 -10.23 -9.85 -13.63
N PHE A 77 -9.68 -10.55 -12.66
CA PHE A 77 -8.25 -10.78 -12.60
C PHE A 77 -7.78 -11.63 -13.77
N SER A 78 -6.79 -11.13 -14.51
CA SER A 78 -6.14 -11.82 -15.62
C SER A 78 -4.64 -11.50 -15.59
N PRO A 79 -3.76 -12.51 -15.49
CA PRO A 79 -2.31 -12.31 -15.49
C PRO A 79 -1.74 -12.18 -16.91
N ASP A 80 -2.55 -12.43 -17.94
CA ASP A 80 -2.14 -12.61 -19.33
C ASP A 80 -2.91 -11.74 -20.34
N GLY A 81 -3.38 -10.57 -19.89
CA GLY A 81 -4.06 -9.61 -20.77
C GLY A 81 -5.45 -10.06 -21.24
N ALA A 82 -6.23 -10.67 -20.38
CA ALA A 82 -7.57 -11.19 -20.61
C ALA A 82 -7.65 -12.48 -21.43
N ALA A 83 -6.54 -13.21 -21.58
CA ALA A 83 -6.56 -14.53 -22.21
C ALA A 83 -7.12 -15.61 -21.27
N SER A 84 -6.90 -15.47 -19.96
CA SER A 84 -7.46 -16.35 -18.93
C SER A 84 -7.94 -15.59 -17.69
N PHE A 85 -8.84 -16.23 -16.93
CA PHE A 85 -9.38 -15.68 -15.67
C PHE A 85 -9.34 -16.75 -14.57
N PRO A 86 -8.15 -17.11 -14.09
CA PRO A 86 -7.94 -18.26 -13.21
C PRO A 86 -8.59 -18.13 -11.82
N TRP A 87 -8.98 -16.92 -11.43
CA TRP A 87 -9.55 -16.62 -10.12
C TRP A 87 -11.08 -16.46 -10.13
N ARG A 88 -11.75 -16.58 -11.26
CA ARG A 88 -13.23 -16.54 -11.30
C ARG A 88 -13.83 -17.64 -10.44
N GLY A 89 -14.70 -17.26 -9.50
CA GLY A 89 -15.30 -18.15 -8.54
C GLY A 89 -14.34 -18.72 -7.48
N ARG A 90 -13.11 -18.19 -7.39
CA ARG A 90 -12.07 -18.65 -6.46
C ARG A 90 -11.42 -17.51 -5.67
N GLY A 91 -11.58 -16.26 -6.12
CA GLY A 91 -10.89 -15.10 -5.54
C GLY A 91 -11.41 -14.68 -4.17
N GLY A 92 -12.52 -15.26 -3.72
CA GLY A 92 -13.22 -14.78 -2.54
C GLY A 92 -13.88 -13.42 -2.78
N GLY A 93 -14.50 -12.89 -1.73
CA GLY A 93 -15.16 -11.58 -1.74
C GLY A 93 -14.18 -10.42 -1.46
N VAL A 94 -14.75 -9.23 -1.40
CA VAL A 94 -14.06 -8.05 -0.90
C VAL A 94 -13.96 -8.16 0.63
N PRO A 95 -12.75 -8.28 1.22
CA PRO A 95 -12.61 -8.47 2.65
C PRO A 95 -12.83 -7.17 3.43
N THR A 96 -13.27 -7.31 4.66
CA THR A 96 -13.30 -6.22 5.64
C THR A 96 -11.87 -5.98 6.19
N LEU A 97 -11.60 -4.76 6.65
CA LEU A 97 -10.35 -4.46 7.34
C LEU A 97 -10.19 -5.30 8.61
N ARG A 98 -11.30 -5.60 9.33
CA ARG A 98 -11.26 -6.45 10.52
C ARG A 98 -10.70 -7.84 10.21
N GLU A 99 -11.23 -8.50 9.17
CA GLU A 99 -10.74 -9.83 8.74
C GLU A 99 -9.23 -9.82 8.44
N VAL A 100 -8.74 -8.75 7.80
CA VAL A 100 -7.31 -8.60 7.49
C VAL A 100 -6.48 -8.43 8.77
N LEU A 101 -6.88 -7.53 9.67
CA LEU A 101 -6.14 -7.27 10.90
C LEU A 101 -6.07 -8.50 11.83
N GLU A 102 -7.15 -9.28 11.89
CA GLU A 102 -7.25 -10.52 12.68
C GLU A 102 -6.46 -11.67 12.04
N ARG A 103 -6.48 -11.78 10.70
CA ARG A 103 -5.75 -12.82 9.97
C ARG A 103 -4.23 -12.66 10.03
N TYR A 104 -3.74 -11.43 10.06
CA TYR A 104 -2.31 -11.12 10.06
C TYR A 104 -1.88 -10.33 11.32
N PRO A 105 -1.97 -10.94 12.52
CA PRO A 105 -1.81 -10.22 13.79
C PRO A 105 -0.40 -9.64 14.04
N PHE A 106 0.62 -10.15 13.32
CA PHE A 106 2.01 -9.74 13.49
C PHE A 106 2.60 -9.04 12.26
N THR A 107 1.85 -8.94 11.17
CA THR A 107 2.33 -8.35 9.93
C THR A 107 2.22 -6.83 9.97
N PRO A 108 3.28 -6.09 9.60
CA PRO A 108 3.20 -4.64 9.41
C PRO A 108 2.36 -4.26 8.20
N PHE A 109 1.66 -3.12 8.29
CA PHE A 109 0.80 -2.62 7.24
C PHE A 109 1.14 -1.20 6.80
N LEU A 110 0.98 -0.94 5.51
CA LEU A 110 0.80 0.38 4.93
C LEU A 110 -0.64 0.48 4.41
N LEU A 111 -1.51 1.13 5.15
CA LEU A 111 -2.95 1.24 4.87
C LEU A 111 -3.24 2.57 4.19
N GLU A 112 -3.73 2.57 2.94
CA GLU A 112 -4.14 3.79 2.25
C GLU A 112 -5.63 4.08 2.41
N LEU A 113 -5.97 5.22 3.01
CA LEU A 113 -7.35 5.72 3.07
C LEU A 113 -7.73 6.40 1.76
N LYS A 114 -8.74 5.87 1.09
CA LYS A 114 -9.25 6.42 -0.18
C LYS A 114 -10.33 7.48 0.01
N THR A 115 -10.90 7.60 1.21
CA THR A 115 -11.92 8.60 1.55
C THR A 115 -11.65 9.19 2.94
N VAL A 116 -12.14 10.39 3.18
CA VAL A 116 -12.00 11.07 4.49
C VAL A 116 -12.86 10.37 5.54
N GLU A 117 -14.03 9.91 5.14
CA GLU A 117 -15.02 9.26 6.01
C GLU A 117 -14.51 7.94 6.60
N ALA A 118 -13.59 7.26 5.92
CA ALA A 118 -12.98 6.03 6.41
C ALA A 118 -12.01 6.25 7.59
N ALA A 119 -11.53 7.48 7.79
CA ALA A 119 -10.46 7.75 8.75
C ALA A 119 -10.82 7.37 10.19
N GLU A 120 -11.95 7.82 10.69
CA GLU A 120 -12.33 7.56 12.08
C GLU A 120 -12.76 6.10 12.33
N PRO A 121 -13.55 5.43 11.46
CA PRO A 121 -13.81 4.00 11.57
C PRO A 121 -12.53 3.15 11.56
N VAL A 122 -11.58 3.46 10.67
CA VAL A 122 -10.29 2.77 10.61
C VAL A 122 -9.48 3.01 11.88
N ARG A 123 -9.37 4.27 12.36
CA ARG A 123 -8.63 4.57 13.59
C ARG A 123 -9.17 3.79 14.78
N ARG A 124 -10.50 3.76 14.97
CA ARG A 124 -11.12 2.98 16.05
C ARG A 124 -10.81 1.51 15.96
N LEU A 125 -10.88 0.94 14.76
CA LEU A 125 -10.63 -0.48 14.55
C LEU A 125 -9.16 -0.84 14.81
N LEU A 126 -8.21 0.02 14.41
CA LEU A 126 -6.79 -0.19 14.70
C LEU A 126 -6.52 -0.20 16.21
N VAL A 127 -7.13 0.72 16.96
CA VAL A 127 -7.02 0.76 18.44
C VAL A 127 -7.69 -0.44 19.08
N GLU A 128 -8.90 -0.79 18.65
CA GLU A 128 -9.66 -1.93 19.16
C GLU A 128 -8.89 -3.25 19.06
N LEU A 129 -8.16 -3.43 17.94
CA LEU A 129 -7.41 -4.66 17.65
C LEU A 129 -5.91 -4.58 17.98
N GLY A 130 -5.46 -3.51 18.62
CA GLY A 130 -4.04 -3.33 19.00
C GLY A 130 -3.10 -3.34 17.80
N ALA A 131 -3.51 -2.70 16.69
CA ALA A 131 -2.78 -2.71 15.44
C ALA A 131 -2.02 -1.39 15.15
N GLU A 132 -1.99 -0.44 16.12
CA GLU A 132 -1.44 0.90 15.95
C GLU A 132 0.05 0.87 15.62
N ASP A 133 0.83 0.12 16.38
CA ASP A 133 2.30 0.12 16.28
C ASP A 133 2.82 -0.57 15.01
N ARG A 134 1.98 -1.40 14.37
CA ARG A 134 2.31 -2.14 13.15
C ARG A 134 1.65 -1.59 11.89
N THR A 135 0.91 -0.46 11.98
CA THR A 135 0.22 0.13 10.85
C THR A 135 0.69 1.56 10.59
N ILE A 136 1.13 1.84 9.38
CA ILE A 136 1.32 3.20 8.88
C ILE A 136 0.13 3.56 8.02
N VAL A 137 -0.55 4.67 8.35
CA VAL A 137 -1.70 5.14 7.57
C VAL A 137 -1.27 6.16 6.53
N ALA A 138 -1.62 5.92 5.28
CA ALA A 138 -1.37 6.80 4.15
C ALA A 138 -2.69 7.36 3.60
N SER A 139 -2.63 8.52 2.97
CA SER A 139 -3.71 9.05 2.12
C SER A 139 -3.22 10.19 1.24
N PHE A 140 -3.77 10.29 0.03
CA PHE A 140 -3.64 11.48 -0.80
C PHE A 140 -4.51 12.65 -0.30
N LEU A 141 -5.53 12.35 0.50
CA LEU A 141 -6.43 13.30 1.12
C LEU A 141 -5.90 13.70 2.49
N GLU A 142 -5.24 14.85 2.58
CA GLU A 142 -4.62 15.29 3.85
C GLU A 142 -5.61 15.33 5.03
N ARG A 143 -6.90 15.61 4.76
CA ARG A 143 -7.96 15.60 5.78
C ARG A 143 -8.18 14.21 6.40
N ALA A 144 -7.96 13.13 5.62
CA ALA A 144 -8.10 11.77 6.12
C ALA A 144 -7.00 11.39 7.14
N LEU A 145 -5.87 12.10 7.15
CA LEU A 145 -4.78 11.88 8.10
C LEU A 145 -4.94 12.66 9.42
N LEU A 146 -5.90 13.60 9.51
CA LEU A 146 -6.05 14.43 10.70
C LEU A 146 -6.34 13.64 11.98
N PRO A 147 -7.24 12.62 11.98
CA PRO A 147 -7.53 11.84 13.19
C PRO A 147 -6.34 11.04 13.75
N PHE A 148 -5.29 10.85 12.94
CA PHE A 148 -4.08 10.10 13.32
C PHE A 148 -2.95 10.98 13.85
N ARG A 149 -3.07 12.31 13.73
CA ARG A 149 -1.99 13.25 14.11
C ARG A 149 -1.78 13.40 15.61
N GLU A 150 -2.83 13.20 16.40
CA GLU A 150 -2.81 13.35 17.86
C GLU A 150 -2.65 12.00 18.59
N GLY A 151 -2.45 10.91 17.83
CA GLY A 151 -2.39 9.54 18.36
C GLY A 151 -1.04 8.85 18.14
N ALA A 152 -0.96 7.62 18.64
CA ALA A 152 0.21 6.74 18.47
C ALA A 152 0.36 6.18 17.03
N ILE A 153 -0.71 6.23 16.22
CA ILE A 153 -0.72 5.61 14.88
C ILE A 153 0.12 6.45 13.90
N PRO A 154 1.22 5.90 13.35
CA PRO A 154 2.07 6.63 12.44
C PRO A 154 1.42 6.87 11.08
N THR A 155 1.77 7.99 10.44
CA THR A 155 1.29 8.34 9.11
C THR A 155 2.42 8.41 8.08
N ALA A 156 2.10 8.20 6.81
CA ALA A 156 2.96 8.52 5.69
C ALA A 156 2.80 9.98 5.28
N ALA A 157 3.87 10.57 4.75
CA ALA A 157 3.89 11.97 4.31
C ALA A 157 2.82 12.23 3.24
N SER A 158 2.01 13.28 3.46
CA SER A 158 1.00 13.70 2.50
C SER A 158 1.63 14.18 1.18
N ARG A 159 0.84 14.20 0.12
CA ARG A 159 1.27 14.70 -1.21
C ARG A 159 1.92 16.08 -1.14
N ARG A 160 1.38 17.00 -0.33
CA ARG A 160 1.95 18.34 -0.13
C ARG A 160 3.35 18.27 0.47
N ARG A 161 3.57 17.42 1.47
CA ARG A 161 4.88 17.26 2.13
C ARG A 161 5.90 16.61 1.22
N ILE A 162 5.48 15.65 0.41
CA ILE A 162 6.32 15.05 -0.64
C ILE A 162 6.76 16.15 -1.64
N ALA A 163 5.84 16.98 -2.12
CA ALA A 163 6.14 18.07 -3.04
C ALA A 163 7.11 19.10 -2.43
N VAL A 164 6.92 19.45 -1.14
CA VAL A 164 7.83 20.36 -0.42
C VAL A 164 9.22 19.77 -0.33
N LEU A 165 9.38 18.50 0.07
CA LEU A 165 10.70 17.86 0.11
C LEU A 165 11.31 17.78 -1.28
N TRP A 166 10.53 17.44 -2.31
CA TRP A 166 11.00 17.35 -3.68
C TRP A 166 11.58 18.68 -4.19
N LEU A 167 10.90 19.80 -3.93
CA LEU A 167 11.39 21.14 -4.28
C LEU A 167 12.64 21.51 -3.48
N ARG A 168 12.62 21.32 -2.15
CA ARG A 168 13.75 21.64 -1.27
C ARG A 168 14.99 20.85 -1.63
N SER A 169 14.86 19.57 -1.94
CA SER A 169 15.98 18.71 -2.33
C SER A 169 16.65 19.17 -3.63
N ARG A 170 15.89 19.74 -4.58
CA ARG A 170 16.46 20.33 -5.81
C ARG A 170 17.25 21.60 -5.56
N LEU A 171 16.84 22.37 -4.57
CA LEU A 171 17.52 23.60 -4.14
C LEU A 171 18.69 23.33 -3.17
N GLY A 172 19.00 22.06 -2.88
CA GLY A 172 20.03 21.69 -1.91
C GLY A 172 19.67 21.99 -0.45
N LEU A 173 18.39 22.25 -0.17
CA LEU A 173 17.88 22.55 1.16
C LEU A 173 17.59 21.27 1.94
N PRO A 174 17.77 21.26 3.30
CA PRO A 174 17.45 20.10 4.12
C PRO A 174 15.97 19.76 4.10
N ALA A 175 15.64 18.49 4.40
CA ALA A 175 14.25 18.07 4.57
C ALA A 175 13.60 18.81 5.73
N PRO A 176 12.32 19.21 5.60
CA PRO A 176 11.57 19.80 6.69
C PRO A 176 11.28 18.74 7.77
N ARG A 177 11.14 19.16 9.01
CA ARG A 177 10.55 18.29 10.04
C ARG A 177 9.07 18.08 9.73
N ILE A 178 8.64 16.83 9.74
CA ILE A 178 7.25 16.42 9.53
C ILE A 178 6.82 15.48 10.66
N PRO A 179 5.52 15.43 11.00
CA PRO A 179 5.00 14.48 11.99
C PRO A 179 4.92 13.05 11.48
N ASP A 180 5.03 12.86 10.16
CA ASP A 180 4.91 11.55 9.52
C ASP A 180 6.19 10.72 9.70
N ARG A 181 6.06 9.39 9.61
CA ARG A 181 7.16 8.44 9.83
C ARG A 181 7.90 8.05 8.56
N VAL A 182 7.27 8.17 7.38
CA VAL A 182 7.81 7.68 6.11
C VAL A 182 7.40 8.56 4.94
N TYR A 183 8.24 8.67 3.93
CA TYR A 183 7.89 9.16 2.62
C TYR A 183 7.53 7.96 1.70
N ALA A 184 6.25 7.65 1.56
CA ALA A 184 5.75 6.70 0.57
C ALA A 184 5.47 7.44 -0.75
N VAL A 185 6.30 7.24 -1.77
CA VAL A 185 6.30 8.05 -2.99
C VAL A 185 6.15 7.21 -4.25
N PRO A 186 5.48 7.73 -5.29
CA PRO A 186 5.47 7.05 -6.58
C PRO A 186 6.86 7.07 -7.21
N ASP A 187 7.23 6.00 -7.93
CA ASP A 187 8.45 6.03 -8.75
C ASP A 187 8.38 7.14 -9.81
N ARG A 188 7.19 7.29 -10.43
CA ARG A 188 6.92 8.37 -11.38
C ARG A 188 5.61 9.07 -11.07
N TYR A 189 5.63 10.38 -11.10
CA TYR A 189 4.41 11.19 -11.04
C TYR A 189 3.93 11.49 -12.47
N ARG A 190 2.69 11.07 -12.79
CA ARG A 190 2.09 11.18 -14.13
C ARG A 190 2.99 10.63 -15.25
N ASP A 191 3.66 9.51 -14.99
CA ASP A 191 4.58 8.80 -15.91
C ASP A 191 5.75 9.63 -16.49
N ARG A 192 5.92 10.86 -16.01
CA ARG A 192 6.92 11.80 -16.55
C ARG A 192 8.01 12.20 -15.56
N LEU A 193 7.63 12.39 -14.29
CA LEU A 193 8.52 12.96 -13.28
C LEU A 193 8.97 11.91 -12.29
N HIS A 194 10.25 11.58 -12.26
CA HIS A 194 10.82 10.77 -11.19
C HIS A 194 10.77 11.53 -9.86
N VAL A 195 10.06 10.97 -8.88
CA VAL A 195 9.94 11.56 -7.54
C VAL A 195 11.13 11.16 -6.67
N PRO A 196 11.53 9.86 -6.59
CA PRO A 196 12.66 9.42 -5.75
C PRO A 196 14.00 9.70 -6.44
N THR A 197 14.37 10.99 -6.61
CA THR A 197 15.70 11.36 -7.08
C THR A 197 16.74 11.07 -6.00
N VAL A 198 18.02 10.95 -6.36
CA VAL A 198 19.13 10.79 -5.39
C VAL A 198 19.07 11.88 -4.32
N ARG A 199 18.92 13.14 -4.72
CA ARG A 199 18.84 14.28 -3.78
C ARG A 199 17.62 14.18 -2.85
N PHE A 200 16.48 13.70 -3.35
CA PHE A 200 15.28 13.51 -2.54
C PHE A 200 15.50 12.45 -1.46
N ILE A 201 16.01 11.27 -1.87
CA ILE A 201 16.27 10.15 -0.96
C ILE A 201 17.31 10.53 0.08
N GLU A 202 18.40 11.16 -0.33
CA GLU A 202 19.45 11.62 0.59
C GLU A 202 18.93 12.67 1.59
N ALA A 203 18.15 13.65 1.14
CA ALA A 203 17.58 14.67 2.01
C ALA A 203 16.63 14.06 3.06
N ALA A 204 15.76 13.13 2.65
CA ALA A 204 14.90 12.40 3.56
C ALA A 204 15.72 11.59 4.58
N ARG A 205 16.68 10.79 4.10
CA ARG A 205 17.53 9.92 4.94
C ARG A 205 18.36 10.69 5.96
N ARG A 206 19.00 11.82 5.56
CA ARG A 206 19.73 12.69 6.49
C ARG A 206 18.87 13.25 7.60
N ALA A 207 17.58 13.41 7.36
CA ALA A 207 16.59 13.87 8.34
C ALA A 207 15.94 12.72 9.14
N GLY A 208 16.39 11.47 8.92
CA GLY A 208 15.88 10.28 9.63
C GLY A 208 14.58 9.71 9.08
N TYR A 209 14.16 10.11 7.86
CA TYR A 209 12.93 9.60 7.24
C TYR A 209 13.23 8.51 6.21
N PRO A 210 12.71 7.29 6.37
CA PRO A 210 12.76 6.26 5.34
C PRO A 210 11.94 6.67 4.11
N VAL A 211 12.36 6.17 2.94
CA VAL A 211 11.67 6.37 1.66
C VAL A 211 11.23 5.02 1.12
N HIS A 212 9.91 4.84 1.00
CA HIS A 212 9.29 3.71 0.31
C HIS A 212 8.84 4.15 -1.07
N VAL A 213 9.05 3.31 -2.07
CA VAL A 213 8.71 3.64 -3.46
C VAL A 213 7.67 2.66 -4.01
N TRP A 214 6.62 3.19 -4.62
CA TRP A 214 5.53 2.44 -5.27
C TRP A 214 5.29 2.93 -6.70
N THR A 215 4.75 2.14 -7.61
CA THR A 215 4.79 0.69 -7.60
C THR A 215 6.00 0.28 -8.41
N VAL A 216 6.86 -0.56 -7.85
CA VAL A 216 8.12 -0.95 -8.46
C VAL A 216 8.08 -2.45 -8.73
N ASP A 217 7.90 -2.84 -10.00
CA ASP A 217 7.80 -4.23 -10.43
C ASP A 217 9.01 -4.70 -11.25
N ASP A 218 9.85 -3.75 -11.72
CA ASP A 218 11.07 -4.03 -12.44
C ASP A 218 12.26 -4.22 -11.47
N PRO A 219 12.91 -5.41 -11.47
CA PRO A 219 14.06 -5.69 -10.61
C PRO A 219 15.23 -4.74 -10.81
N ALA A 220 15.55 -4.36 -12.04
CA ALA A 220 16.64 -3.43 -12.31
C ALA A 220 16.34 -2.04 -11.73
N ARG A 221 15.07 -1.61 -11.80
CA ARG A 221 14.63 -0.37 -11.18
C ARG A 221 14.70 -0.43 -9.66
N ALA A 222 14.30 -1.54 -9.05
CA ALA A 222 14.41 -1.77 -7.61
C ALA A 222 15.88 -1.71 -7.15
N ALA A 223 16.79 -2.41 -7.84
CA ALA A 223 18.23 -2.39 -7.55
C ALA A 223 18.81 -0.95 -7.58
N LEU A 224 18.43 -0.17 -8.60
CA LEU A 224 18.84 1.23 -8.71
C LEU A 224 18.33 2.09 -7.53
N LEU A 225 17.08 1.89 -7.10
CA LEU A 225 16.47 2.64 -6.00
C LEU A 225 17.09 2.26 -4.65
N TRP A 226 17.38 0.98 -4.40
CA TRP A 226 18.11 0.53 -3.22
C TRP A 226 19.54 1.11 -3.19
N GLY A 227 20.25 1.08 -4.32
CA GLY A 227 21.57 1.71 -4.44
C GLY A 227 21.57 3.21 -4.19
N ARG A 228 20.42 3.88 -4.35
CA ARG A 228 20.22 5.30 -3.99
C ARG A 228 19.81 5.51 -2.53
N GLY A 229 19.56 4.43 -1.78
CA GLY A 229 19.19 4.46 -0.37
C GLY A 229 17.68 4.47 -0.08
N ALA A 230 16.82 4.12 -1.04
CA ALA A 230 15.42 3.83 -0.74
C ALA A 230 15.32 2.56 0.12
N CYS A 231 14.46 2.58 1.15
CA CYS A 231 14.39 1.51 2.15
C CYS A 231 13.34 0.46 1.81
N GLY A 232 12.19 0.84 1.27
CA GLY A 232 11.08 -0.05 0.97
C GLY A 232 10.68 -0.01 -0.50
N MET A 233 10.47 -1.19 -1.10
CA MET A 233 9.81 -1.31 -2.40
C MET A 233 8.43 -1.89 -2.21
N ILE A 234 7.42 -1.19 -2.72
CA ILE A 234 6.03 -1.61 -2.76
C ILE A 234 5.79 -2.14 -4.17
N THR A 235 5.45 -3.43 -4.28
CA THR A 235 5.47 -4.17 -5.55
C THR A 235 4.29 -5.14 -5.68
N ASN A 236 3.86 -5.37 -6.92
CA ASN A 236 2.90 -6.42 -7.26
C ASN A 236 3.51 -7.84 -7.28
N TYR A 237 4.85 -7.94 -7.27
CA TYR A 237 5.60 -9.21 -7.40
C TYR A 237 6.66 -9.36 -6.30
N PRO A 238 6.29 -9.64 -5.04
CA PRO A 238 7.23 -9.70 -3.92
C PRO A 238 8.38 -10.69 -4.13
N ALA A 239 8.09 -11.93 -4.58
CA ALA A 239 9.10 -12.95 -4.82
C ALA A 239 10.16 -12.52 -5.84
N ARG A 240 9.71 -11.85 -6.93
CA ARG A 240 10.59 -11.38 -8.00
C ARG A 240 11.58 -10.32 -7.49
N LEU A 241 11.11 -9.37 -6.69
CA LEU A 241 11.96 -8.33 -6.13
C LEU A 241 12.81 -8.85 -4.96
N LEU A 242 12.31 -9.83 -4.20
CA LEU A 242 13.10 -10.49 -3.15
C LEU A 242 14.30 -11.22 -3.74
N ALA A 243 14.13 -11.95 -4.85
CA ALA A 243 15.23 -12.61 -5.56
C ALA A 243 16.30 -11.59 -5.99
N GLU A 244 15.89 -10.44 -6.52
CA GLU A 244 16.82 -9.36 -6.92
C GLU A 244 17.51 -8.73 -5.70
N ARG A 245 16.78 -8.49 -4.61
CA ARG A 245 17.38 -7.97 -3.36
C ARG A 245 18.49 -8.87 -2.86
N ASN A 246 18.24 -10.18 -2.83
CA ASN A 246 19.23 -11.18 -2.38
C ASN A 246 20.44 -11.27 -3.31
N ARG A 247 20.24 -11.01 -4.62
CA ARG A 247 21.34 -10.91 -5.58
C ARG A 247 22.21 -9.68 -5.36
N VAL A 248 21.59 -8.53 -5.06
CA VAL A 248 22.28 -7.23 -4.87
C VAL A 248 22.93 -7.16 -3.48
N PHE A 249 22.29 -7.73 -2.48
CA PHE A 249 22.73 -7.74 -1.08
C PHE A 249 22.76 -9.19 -0.57
N PRO A 250 23.73 -9.99 -1.01
CA PRO A 250 23.83 -11.36 -0.54
C PRO A 250 24.00 -11.35 0.98
N THR A 251 23.11 -12.06 1.68
CA THR A 251 23.33 -12.39 3.09
C THR A 251 24.57 -13.30 3.13
N GLU A 252 25.60 -12.90 3.85
CA GLU A 252 26.72 -13.80 4.13
C GLU A 252 26.12 -15.08 4.73
N ALA A 253 26.37 -16.21 4.05
CA ALA A 253 26.00 -17.50 4.58
C ALA A 253 26.83 -17.73 5.85
N GLY A 254 26.16 -17.60 7.01
CA GLY A 254 26.75 -17.94 8.31
C GLY A 254 26.91 -19.43 8.47
#